data_455ef545e0fb801135cb48877bc9d0d0
#
_entry.id   455ef545e0fb801135cb48877bc9d0d0
#
_cell.length_a   1.000
_cell.length_b   1.000
_cell.length_c   1.000
_cell.angle_alpha   90.00
_cell.angle_beta   90.00
_cell.angle_gamma   90.00
#
_symmetry.space_group_name_H-M   'P 1'
#
loop_
_entity.id
_entity.type
_entity.pdbx_description
1 polymer ?
#
loop_
_entity_poly.entity_id
_entity_poly.type
_entity_poly.pdbx_seq_one_letter_code
_entity_poly.pdbx_strand_id
1 'polypeptide(L)'
;MLSYKTHVDALSLYNTPPVLPVFVLGKTLKWIIKQGGLDAMQTYNEKKAKMIYDVIDAHPDFYKGTVVNEEDRSLMNITWNLPTPELEDKFVAEAKKLKMLGLKGHRSVGGIRASVYNACPMESIETLVKFMDEFHKANK
;
A
#
# COMPACT_ATOMS: atom_id res chain seq x y z
N MET A 1 -20.39 5.44 30.57
CA MET A 1 -19.76 4.91 29.35
C MET A 1 -18.50 4.07 29.62
N LEU A 2 -17.65 4.44 30.60
CA LEU A 2 -16.39 3.72 30.88
C LEU A 2 -16.56 2.47 31.77
N SER A 3 -17.78 2.12 32.20
CA SER A 3 -18.06 0.92 33.00
C SER A 3 -18.49 -0.23 32.07
N TYR A 4 -17.81 -1.35 32.15
CA TYR A 4 -18.19 -2.58 31.42
C TYR A 4 -19.63 -3.04 31.78
N LYS A 5 -20.07 -2.82 33.05
CA LYS A 5 -21.42 -3.16 33.48
C LYS A 5 -22.49 -2.53 32.59
N THR A 6 -22.34 -1.26 32.22
CA THR A 6 -23.27 -0.56 31.31
C THR A 6 -23.48 -1.30 30.01
N HIS A 7 -22.40 -1.84 29.44
CA HIS A 7 -22.46 -2.57 28.16
C HIS A 7 -22.97 -4.00 28.31
N VAL A 8 -22.64 -4.66 29.43
CA VAL A 8 -23.15 -6.00 29.74
C VAL A 8 -24.66 -5.97 29.93
N ASP A 9 -25.15 -5.06 30.77
CA ASP A 9 -26.59 -4.93 31.07
C ASP A 9 -27.41 -4.60 29.83
N ALA A 10 -26.83 -3.88 28.86
CA ALA A 10 -27.46 -3.52 27.60
C ALA A 10 -27.15 -4.51 26.45
N LEU A 11 -26.56 -5.66 26.72
CA LEU A 11 -26.16 -6.66 25.69
C LEU A 11 -25.36 -6.04 24.54
N SER A 12 -24.45 -5.14 24.86
CA SER A 12 -23.64 -4.35 23.91
C SER A 12 -24.42 -3.38 23.00
N LEU A 13 -25.68 -3.14 23.30
CA LEU A 13 -26.56 -2.23 22.53
C LEU A 13 -26.84 -0.91 23.25
N TYR A 14 -26.00 -0.54 24.23
CA TYR A 14 -26.12 0.74 24.93
C TYR A 14 -26.03 1.94 23.98
N ASN A 15 -25.16 1.86 22.97
CA ASN A 15 -25.08 2.80 21.87
C ASN A 15 -25.59 2.15 20.57
N THR A 16 -26.06 2.95 19.64
CA THR A 16 -26.41 2.49 18.29
C THR A 16 -25.17 1.85 17.64
N PRO A 17 -25.25 0.60 17.16
CA PRO A 17 -24.14 -0.04 16.48
C PRO A 17 -23.83 0.66 15.17
N PRO A 18 -22.54 0.61 14.70
CA PRO A 18 -22.12 1.20 13.42
C PRO A 18 -22.60 0.33 12.24
N VAL A 19 -23.88 0.35 11.95
CA VAL A 19 -24.54 -0.56 10.99
C VAL A 19 -23.91 -0.49 9.60
N LEU A 20 -23.67 0.72 9.07
CA LEU A 20 -23.07 0.89 7.75
C LEU A 20 -21.65 0.31 7.65
N PRO A 21 -20.72 0.60 8.57
CA PRO A 21 -19.40 -0.05 8.58
C PRO A 21 -19.49 -1.57 8.66
N VAL A 22 -20.36 -2.13 9.49
CA VAL A 22 -20.55 -3.60 9.60
C VAL A 22 -21.09 -4.18 8.28
N PHE A 23 -22.02 -3.51 7.62
CA PHE A 23 -22.54 -3.93 6.32
C PHE A 23 -21.44 -3.91 5.25
N VAL A 24 -20.64 -2.85 5.17
CA VAL A 24 -19.53 -2.72 4.21
C VAL A 24 -18.47 -3.78 4.49
N LEU A 25 -18.11 -4.00 5.76
CA LEU A 25 -17.20 -5.09 6.14
C LEU A 25 -17.70 -6.45 5.64
N GLY A 26 -18.98 -6.75 5.86
CA GLY A 26 -19.60 -7.98 5.38
C GLY A 26 -19.51 -8.15 3.85
N LYS A 27 -19.64 -7.06 3.08
CA LYS A 27 -19.45 -7.08 1.63
C LYS A 27 -17.99 -7.32 1.24
N THR A 28 -17.06 -6.67 1.94
CA THR A 28 -15.61 -6.86 1.71
C THR A 28 -15.18 -8.29 1.98
N LEU A 29 -15.63 -8.90 3.09
CA LEU A 29 -15.31 -10.30 3.41
C LEU A 29 -15.87 -11.27 2.36
N LYS A 30 -17.10 -11.05 1.89
CA LYS A 30 -17.67 -11.86 0.79
C LYS A 30 -16.89 -11.70 -0.51
N TRP A 31 -16.38 -10.51 -0.80
CA TRP A 31 -15.50 -10.28 -1.94
C TRP A 31 -14.19 -11.05 -1.80
N ILE A 32 -13.53 -11.00 -0.63
CA ILE A 32 -12.29 -11.77 -0.37
C ILE A 32 -12.53 -13.27 -0.57
N ILE A 33 -13.62 -13.83 -0.02
CA ILE A 33 -13.98 -15.24 -0.21
C ILE A 33 -14.13 -15.57 -1.69
N LYS A 34 -14.77 -14.68 -2.47
CA LYS A 34 -14.95 -14.85 -3.91
C LYS A 34 -13.63 -14.81 -4.69
N GLN A 35 -12.60 -14.11 -4.17
CA GLN A 35 -11.25 -14.09 -4.75
C GLN A 35 -10.41 -15.35 -4.42
N GLY A 36 -10.95 -16.31 -3.68
CA GLY A 36 -10.26 -17.53 -3.26
C GLY A 36 -9.82 -17.55 -1.79
N GLY A 37 -10.29 -16.58 -1.00
CA GLY A 37 -10.02 -16.51 0.45
C GLY A 37 -8.69 -15.86 0.79
N LEU A 38 -8.22 -16.10 2.01
CA LEU A 38 -7.03 -15.44 2.55
C LEU A 38 -5.74 -15.88 1.85
N ASP A 39 -5.57 -17.17 1.59
CA ASP A 39 -4.35 -17.71 0.97
C ASP A 39 -4.15 -17.16 -0.45
N ALA A 40 -5.24 -17.11 -1.24
CA ALA A 40 -5.19 -16.50 -2.57
C ALA A 40 -4.89 -15.01 -2.51
N MET A 41 -5.46 -14.29 -1.54
CA MET A 41 -5.21 -12.87 -1.34
C MET A 41 -3.77 -12.61 -0.90
N GLN A 42 -3.23 -13.43 -0.02
CA GLN A 42 -1.83 -13.35 0.41
C GLN A 42 -0.89 -13.54 -0.79
N THR A 43 -1.04 -14.62 -1.54
CA THR A 43 -0.23 -14.89 -2.74
C THR A 43 -0.29 -13.73 -3.75
N TYR A 44 -1.48 -13.15 -3.94
CA TYR A 44 -1.68 -12.01 -4.81
C TYR A 44 -0.93 -10.77 -4.33
N ASN A 45 -0.96 -10.50 -3.00
CA ASN A 45 -0.27 -9.36 -2.40
C ASN A 45 1.25 -9.54 -2.40
N GLU A 46 1.74 -10.74 -2.11
CA GLU A 46 3.17 -11.09 -2.20
C GLU A 46 3.70 -10.84 -3.61
N LYS A 47 2.98 -11.28 -4.63
CA LYS A 47 3.36 -11.04 -6.03
C LYS A 47 3.45 -9.55 -6.36
N LYS A 48 2.45 -8.75 -5.94
CA LYS A 48 2.45 -7.30 -6.15
C LYS A 48 3.65 -6.61 -5.47
N ALA A 49 3.86 -6.92 -4.19
CA ALA A 49 4.94 -6.35 -3.41
C ALA A 49 6.30 -6.73 -3.99
N LYS A 50 6.48 -8.01 -4.32
CA LYS A 50 7.73 -8.51 -4.93
C LYS A 50 8.10 -7.74 -6.19
N MET A 51 7.17 -7.48 -7.09
CA MET A 51 7.46 -6.74 -8.32
C MET A 51 8.06 -5.36 -8.06
N ILE A 52 7.59 -4.64 -7.04
CA ILE A 52 8.11 -3.31 -6.69
C ILE A 52 9.47 -3.44 -5.99
N TYR A 53 9.60 -4.38 -5.04
CA TYR A 53 10.86 -4.60 -4.34
C TYR A 53 11.96 -5.08 -5.28
N ASP A 54 11.64 -5.91 -6.28
CA ASP A 54 12.63 -6.36 -7.29
C ASP A 54 13.26 -5.17 -8.02
N VAL A 55 12.51 -4.12 -8.35
CA VAL A 55 13.06 -2.90 -8.97
C VAL A 55 13.89 -2.09 -7.98
N ILE A 56 13.45 -1.96 -6.73
CA ILE A 56 14.18 -1.23 -5.69
C ILE A 56 15.53 -1.92 -5.43
N ASP A 57 15.52 -3.23 -5.27
CA ASP A 57 16.71 -4.03 -4.95
C ASP A 57 17.68 -4.17 -6.16
N ALA A 58 17.15 -4.07 -7.40
CA ALA A 58 18.00 -4.04 -8.59
C ALA A 58 18.78 -2.72 -8.76
N HIS A 59 18.33 -1.64 -8.11
CA HIS A 59 18.95 -0.32 -8.25
C HIS A 59 19.16 0.37 -6.89
N PRO A 60 19.91 -0.23 -5.94
CA PRO A 60 20.05 0.25 -4.56
C PRO A 60 20.72 1.61 -4.44
N ASP A 61 21.53 2.01 -5.42
CA ASP A 61 22.18 3.34 -5.48
C ASP A 61 21.19 4.45 -5.90
N PHE A 62 20.06 4.08 -6.50
CA PHE A 62 19.05 5.02 -6.99
C PHE A 62 17.74 4.91 -6.22
N TYR A 63 17.24 3.69 -5.96
CA TYR A 63 16.06 3.44 -5.11
C TYR A 63 16.49 2.86 -3.78
N LYS A 64 16.45 3.67 -2.72
CA LYS A 64 16.81 3.23 -1.39
C LYS A 64 15.57 2.79 -0.62
N GLY A 65 15.34 1.49 -0.50
CA GLY A 65 14.27 0.94 0.33
C GLY A 65 14.40 1.36 1.79
N THR A 66 13.31 1.79 2.41
CA THR A 66 13.32 2.25 3.81
C THR A 66 13.52 1.10 4.79
N VAL A 67 13.01 -0.10 4.45
CA VAL A 67 13.11 -1.32 5.28
C VAL A 67 14.19 -2.22 4.71
N VAL A 68 15.26 -2.42 5.48
CA VAL A 68 16.46 -3.15 5.07
C VAL A 68 16.23 -4.67 5.07
N ASN A 69 15.68 -5.19 6.19
CA ASN A 69 15.44 -6.62 6.31
C ASN A 69 14.21 -7.04 5.50
N GLU A 70 14.35 -8.04 4.64
CA GLU A 70 13.25 -8.51 3.79
C GLU A 70 12.05 -9.01 4.59
N GLU A 71 12.30 -9.69 5.71
CA GLU A 71 11.25 -10.23 6.60
C GLU A 71 10.38 -9.16 7.26
N ASP A 72 10.89 -7.92 7.38
CA ASP A 72 10.19 -6.78 7.97
C ASP A 72 9.46 -5.94 6.92
N ARG A 73 9.58 -6.28 5.63
CA ARG A 73 9.00 -5.52 4.52
C ARG A 73 7.48 -5.65 4.48
N SER A 74 6.78 -4.51 4.38
CA SER A 74 5.33 -4.49 4.22
C SER A 74 4.92 -4.93 2.82
N LEU A 75 3.92 -5.82 2.73
CA LEU A 75 3.27 -6.18 1.47
C LEU A 75 2.23 -5.15 1.00
N MET A 76 1.91 -4.14 1.84
CA MET A 76 0.81 -3.20 1.62
C MET A 76 1.26 -1.76 1.40
N ASN A 77 2.30 -1.32 2.14
CA ASN A 77 2.84 0.03 2.06
C ASN A 77 4.35 -0.06 1.82
N ILE A 78 4.74 0.04 0.59
CA ILE A 78 6.14 -0.03 0.16
C ILE A 78 6.71 1.37 0.12
N THR A 79 7.82 1.60 0.82
CA THR A 79 8.44 2.91 0.96
C THR A 79 9.89 2.89 0.52
N TRP A 80 10.30 3.93 -0.20
CA TRP A 80 11.68 4.13 -0.64
C TRP A 80 12.00 5.62 -0.82
N ASN A 81 13.28 5.92 -0.90
CA ASN A 81 13.77 7.25 -1.20
C ASN A 81 14.54 7.24 -2.53
N LEU A 82 14.63 8.40 -3.16
CA LEU A 82 15.56 8.67 -4.25
C LEU A 82 16.78 9.45 -3.74
N PRO A 83 17.85 9.61 -4.55
CA PRO A 83 19.08 10.24 -4.10
C PRO A 83 18.91 11.66 -3.60
N THR A 84 17.96 12.41 -4.13
CA THR A 84 17.69 13.80 -3.70
C THR A 84 16.19 14.09 -3.62
N PRO A 85 15.77 15.03 -2.74
CA PRO A 85 14.38 15.48 -2.65
C PRO A 85 13.80 16.00 -3.97
N GLU A 86 14.63 16.63 -4.81
CA GLU A 86 14.22 17.16 -6.12
C GLU A 86 13.85 16.02 -7.07
N LEU A 87 14.57 14.88 -7.02
CA LEU A 87 14.23 13.68 -7.78
C LEU A 87 12.95 13.03 -7.26
N GLU A 88 12.70 13.05 -5.95
CA GLU A 88 11.45 12.57 -5.36
C GLU A 88 10.25 13.40 -5.85
N ASP A 89 10.35 14.72 -5.81
CA ASP A 89 9.31 15.61 -6.32
C ASP A 89 9.09 15.45 -7.83
N LYS A 90 10.17 15.28 -8.60
CA LYS A 90 10.11 14.99 -10.05
C LYS A 90 9.41 13.66 -10.31
N PHE A 91 9.77 12.60 -9.58
CA PHE A 91 9.14 11.28 -9.68
C PHE A 91 7.63 11.38 -9.47
N VAL A 92 7.20 12.03 -8.39
CA VAL A 92 5.78 12.22 -8.06
C VAL A 92 5.07 13.03 -9.13
N ALA A 93 5.71 14.09 -9.64
CA ALA A 93 5.12 14.96 -10.68
C ALA A 93 4.95 14.22 -12.02
N GLU A 94 5.93 13.43 -12.44
CA GLU A 94 5.85 12.63 -13.66
C GLU A 94 4.87 11.47 -13.54
N ALA A 95 4.87 10.75 -12.41
CA ALA A 95 3.90 9.71 -12.11
C ALA A 95 2.45 10.26 -12.16
N LYS A 96 2.23 11.47 -11.63
CA LYS A 96 0.92 12.14 -11.67
C LYS A 96 0.45 12.41 -13.11
N LYS A 97 1.34 12.78 -14.03
CA LYS A 97 1.00 12.95 -15.45
C LYS A 97 0.50 11.66 -16.08
N LEU A 98 1.01 10.52 -15.61
CA LEU A 98 0.58 9.18 -16.00
C LEU A 98 -0.61 8.65 -15.19
N LYS A 99 -1.30 9.53 -14.44
CA LYS A 99 -2.46 9.23 -13.59
C LYS A 99 -2.17 8.32 -12.38
N MET A 100 -0.91 8.14 -12.02
CA MET A 100 -0.51 7.45 -10.79
C MET A 100 -0.52 8.47 -9.64
N LEU A 101 -1.51 8.33 -8.76
CA LEU A 101 -1.75 9.27 -7.65
C LEU A 101 -1.37 8.64 -6.31
N GLY A 102 -1.05 9.49 -5.32
CA GLY A 102 -0.82 9.06 -3.94
C GLY A 102 0.57 8.46 -3.68
N LEU A 103 1.54 8.66 -4.57
CA LEU A 103 2.91 8.13 -4.43
C LEU A 103 3.81 8.98 -3.52
N LYS A 104 3.46 10.22 -3.20
CA LYS A 104 4.25 11.04 -2.28
C LYS A 104 4.25 10.42 -0.88
N GLY A 105 5.43 10.29 -0.28
CA GLY A 105 5.60 9.75 1.07
C GLY A 105 4.91 10.59 2.15
N HIS A 106 4.97 10.12 3.39
CA HIS A 106 4.33 10.82 4.49
C HIS A 106 5.03 12.15 4.76
N ARG A 107 4.25 13.20 5.03
CA ARG A 107 4.75 14.60 5.22
C ARG A 107 5.85 14.75 6.27
N SER A 108 5.92 13.85 7.25
CA SER A 108 6.93 13.88 8.31
C SER A 108 8.20 13.09 7.98
N VAL A 109 8.18 12.26 6.93
CA VAL A 109 9.29 11.35 6.59
C VAL A 109 9.84 11.66 5.19
N GLY A 110 8.99 12.10 4.26
CA GLY A 110 9.35 12.30 2.85
C GLY A 110 9.37 10.99 2.06
N GLY A 111 10.13 10.97 0.98
CA GLY A 111 10.28 9.81 0.12
C GLY A 111 9.05 9.50 -0.75
N ILE A 112 9.01 8.29 -1.24
CA ILE A 112 7.93 7.74 -2.04
C ILE A 112 7.23 6.63 -1.25
N ARG A 113 5.93 6.47 -1.45
CA ARG A 113 5.14 5.40 -0.86
C ARG A 113 4.12 4.87 -1.85
N ALA A 114 4.19 3.59 -2.16
CA ALA A 114 3.15 2.88 -2.89
C ALA A 114 2.24 2.13 -1.92
N SER A 115 0.94 2.48 -1.91
CA SER A 115 -0.09 1.79 -1.14
C SER A 115 -0.80 0.79 -2.03
N VAL A 116 -0.43 -0.49 -1.91
CA VAL A 116 -0.83 -1.57 -2.82
C VAL A 116 -1.81 -2.55 -2.16
N TYR A 117 -2.84 -2.01 -1.53
CA TYR A 117 -3.83 -2.78 -0.77
C TYR A 117 -4.51 -3.89 -1.60
N ASN A 118 -5.30 -4.73 -0.93
CA ASN A 118 -5.94 -5.91 -1.53
C ASN A 118 -6.67 -5.62 -2.85
N ALA A 119 -7.37 -4.50 -2.95
CA ALA A 119 -8.13 -4.13 -4.15
C ALA A 119 -7.30 -3.42 -5.22
N CYS A 120 -6.01 -3.16 -4.99
CA CYS A 120 -5.13 -2.57 -6.01
C CYS A 120 -4.88 -3.61 -7.11
N PRO A 121 -5.26 -3.35 -8.38
CA PRO A 121 -5.10 -4.32 -9.45
C PRO A 121 -3.64 -4.50 -9.87
N MET A 122 -3.32 -5.66 -10.43
CA MET A 122 -1.96 -6.01 -10.87
C MET A 122 -1.45 -5.03 -11.94
N GLU A 123 -2.32 -4.61 -12.85
CA GLU A 123 -1.99 -3.67 -13.94
C GLU A 123 -1.47 -2.33 -13.42
N SER A 124 -1.93 -1.90 -12.23
CA SER A 124 -1.41 -0.69 -11.58
C SER A 124 0.03 -0.88 -11.12
N ILE A 125 0.37 -2.08 -10.65
CA ILE A 125 1.74 -2.42 -10.22
C ILE A 125 2.66 -2.53 -11.44
N GLU A 126 2.21 -3.21 -12.49
CA GLU A 126 2.96 -3.33 -13.75
C GLU A 126 3.27 -1.95 -14.35
N THR A 127 2.29 -1.05 -14.31
CA THR A 127 2.45 0.33 -14.77
C THR A 127 3.47 1.09 -13.93
N LEU A 128 3.41 0.95 -12.59
CA LEU A 128 4.35 1.59 -11.68
C LEU A 128 5.78 1.06 -11.89
N VAL A 129 5.96 -0.25 -11.95
CA VAL A 129 7.27 -0.89 -12.16
C VAL A 129 7.89 -0.45 -13.49
N LYS A 130 7.12 -0.45 -14.57
CA LYS A 130 7.59 0.06 -15.86
C LYS A 130 8.01 1.52 -15.77
N PHE A 131 7.22 2.35 -15.11
CA PHE A 131 7.56 3.76 -14.90
C PHE A 131 8.85 3.91 -14.07
N MET A 132 9.04 3.12 -13.02
CA MET A 132 10.26 3.13 -12.20
C MET A 132 11.48 2.81 -13.05
N ASP A 133 11.43 1.78 -13.91
CA ASP A 133 12.53 1.42 -14.80
C ASP A 133 12.85 2.54 -15.81
N GLU A 134 11.82 3.15 -16.42
CA GLU A 134 11.97 4.25 -17.37
C GLU A 134 12.53 5.50 -16.68
N PHE A 135 12.04 5.82 -15.49
CA PHE A 135 12.50 6.97 -14.68
C PHE A 135 13.96 6.81 -14.27
N HIS A 136 14.36 5.61 -13.81
CA HIS A 136 15.76 5.32 -13.49
C HIS A 136 16.67 5.55 -14.71
N LYS A 137 16.32 5.00 -15.88
CA LYS A 137 17.11 5.16 -17.11
C LYS A 137 17.27 6.61 -17.54
N ALA A 138 16.25 7.44 -17.30
CA ALA A 138 16.24 8.85 -17.70
C ALA A 138 16.95 9.78 -16.70
N ASN A 139 17.23 9.34 -15.47
CA ASN A 139 17.76 10.19 -14.40
C ASN A 139 19.02 9.61 -13.72
N LYS A 140 19.60 8.57 -14.29
CA LYS A 140 20.85 7.94 -13.84
C LYS A 140 22.05 8.80 -14.17
#